data_eacc35fa400c6013a6022b2094982b3f
#
_entry.id   eacc35fa400c6013a6022b2094982b3f
#
_cell.length_a   1.000
_cell.length_b   1.000
_cell.length_c   1.000
_cell.angle_alpha   90.00
_cell.angle_beta   90.00
_cell.angle_gamma   90.00
#
_symmetry.space_group_name_H-M   'P 1'
#
loop_
_entity.id
_entity.type
_entity.pdbx_description
1 polymer ?
#
loop_
_entity_poly.entity_id
_entity_poly.type
_entity_poly.pdbx_seq_one_letter_code
_entity_poly.pdbx_strand_id
1 'polypeptide(L)'
;MEIAKRHPAVVLSADSRQVYKAFDIGTAKPSTADQSAVPHRFIDVCEPTETLTVADYQAQAQTEIAHIQLKREQIPLLVGGTGLYIDAIAKGLKIPKVAPNKELRSQLTSLGQPHCYSLLQQVDPEATQRIHPNDQVRTLRALEVFYVTGRSISSQQGEDPPSYPVLYIGLECGVEELRSRITQRTHQMVEAGFSQEVAYLIEKYGADLPLLKTLGYAEMQQHLSGDISLARAIELVIQHTCQFAKRQRTWFKKNSTIEWFTASDPALAEQVASRVNSFLYEIDSLHTHSPRQISSLTSPP
;
A
#
# COMPACT_ATOMS: atom_id res chain seq x y z
N MET A 1 6.10 -3.49 15.84
CA MET A 1 6.61 -3.10 17.19
C MET A 1 7.70 -4.07 17.69
N GLU A 2 7.50 -5.41 17.73
CA GLU A 2 8.49 -6.32 18.33
C GLU A 2 9.86 -6.29 17.65
N ILE A 3 9.93 -6.16 16.33
CA ILE A 3 11.20 -5.98 15.61
C ILE A 3 11.89 -4.67 16.00
N ALA A 4 11.12 -3.58 16.10
CA ALA A 4 11.66 -2.28 16.46
C ALA A 4 12.15 -2.17 17.92
N LYS A 5 11.73 -3.06 18.80
CA LYS A 5 12.30 -3.18 20.15
C LYS A 5 13.71 -3.79 20.15
N ARG A 6 14.04 -4.58 19.14
CA ARG A 6 15.33 -5.29 19.00
C ARG A 6 16.31 -4.58 18.09
N HIS A 7 15.78 -3.87 17.10
CA HIS A 7 16.54 -3.07 16.14
C HIS A 7 15.97 -1.66 16.06
N PRO A 8 16.78 -0.63 16.23
CA PRO A 8 16.34 0.72 15.93
C PRO A 8 15.76 0.76 14.51
N ALA A 9 14.52 1.18 14.38
CA ALA A 9 13.79 1.12 13.11
C ALA A 9 12.90 2.33 12.90
N VAL A 10 12.63 2.64 11.64
CA VAL A 10 11.57 3.57 11.21
C VAL A 10 10.55 2.77 10.42
N VAL A 11 9.30 2.81 10.84
CA VAL A 11 8.18 2.18 10.13
C VAL A 11 7.70 3.13 9.03
N LEU A 12 7.66 2.65 7.79
CA LEU A 12 7.04 3.34 6.67
C LEU A 12 5.70 2.64 6.38
N SER A 13 4.57 3.32 6.62
CA SER A 13 3.27 2.74 6.34
C SER A 13 3.06 2.54 4.84
N ALA A 14 2.82 1.30 4.42
CA ALA A 14 2.40 0.93 3.07
C ALA A 14 0.89 0.64 3.03
N ASP A 15 0.11 1.50 3.69
CA ASP A 15 -1.35 1.48 3.67
C ASP A 15 -1.88 2.75 2.99
N SER A 16 -2.59 2.60 1.88
CA SER A 16 -3.13 3.71 1.09
C SER A 16 -4.31 4.44 1.75
N ARG A 17 -4.70 4.08 2.97
CA ARG A 17 -5.74 4.75 3.75
C ARG A 17 -5.19 5.46 4.97
N GLN A 18 -4.19 4.89 5.64
CA GLN A 18 -3.53 5.51 6.79
C GLN A 18 -2.77 6.81 6.44
N VAL A 19 -2.50 7.04 5.16
CA VAL A 19 -1.87 8.29 4.69
C VAL A 19 -2.78 9.52 4.88
N TYR A 20 -4.10 9.33 5.00
CA TYR A 20 -5.06 10.41 5.12
C TYR A 20 -5.33 10.79 6.57
N LYS A 21 -5.37 12.09 6.85
CA LYS A 21 -5.72 12.66 8.16
C LYS A 21 -7.17 12.35 8.53
N ALA A 22 -7.43 12.18 9.82
CA ALA A 22 -8.75 11.91 10.40
C ALA A 22 -9.43 10.60 9.96
N PHE A 23 -8.74 9.73 9.24
CA PHE A 23 -9.16 8.37 8.94
C PHE A 23 -8.41 7.41 9.88
N ASP A 24 -8.80 7.35 11.14
CA ASP A 24 -8.01 6.75 12.21
C ASP A 24 -8.52 5.36 12.61
N ILE A 25 -9.77 5.29 13.08
CA ILE A 25 -10.39 4.06 13.59
C ILE A 25 -10.63 3.07 12.46
N GLY A 26 -11.31 3.50 11.40
CA GLY A 26 -11.66 2.64 10.27
C GLY A 26 -10.46 2.10 9.49
N THR A 27 -9.30 2.74 9.59
CA THR A 27 -8.04 2.29 8.98
C THR A 27 -7.15 1.50 9.94
N ALA A 28 -7.55 1.34 11.20
CA ALA A 28 -6.71 0.76 12.26
C ALA A 28 -5.33 1.42 12.33
N LYS A 29 -5.30 2.75 12.30
CA LYS A 29 -4.07 3.54 12.37
C LYS A 29 -3.33 3.23 13.68
N PRO A 30 -1.99 3.12 13.68
CA PRO A 30 -1.22 2.98 14.91
C PRO A 30 -1.54 4.10 15.90
N SER A 31 -1.68 3.75 17.17
CA SER A 31 -1.97 4.72 18.22
C SER A 31 -0.83 5.75 18.39
N THR A 32 -1.13 6.89 19.01
CA THR A 32 -0.11 7.89 19.35
C THR A 32 0.98 7.32 20.25
N ALA A 33 0.64 6.36 21.11
CA ALA A 33 1.61 5.64 21.94
C ALA A 33 2.54 4.76 21.09
N ASP A 34 2.00 4.03 20.10
CA ASP A 34 2.81 3.24 19.17
C ASP A 34 3.74 4.13 18.33
N GLN A 35 3.22 5.25 17.83
CA GLN A 35 3.99 6.20 17.01
C GLN A 35 5.08 6.91 17.82
N SER A 36 4.85 7.12 19.13
CA SER A 36 5.86 7.67 20.05
C SER A 36 6.94 6.66 20.38
N ALA A 37 6.58 5.38 20.48
CA ALA A 37 7.53 4.30 20.80
C ALA A 37 8.46 3.96 19.63
N VAL A 38 7.95 4.05 18.39
CA VAL A 38 8.72 3.81 17.16
C VAL A 38 8.35 4.88 16.15
N PRO A 39 9.33 5.55 15.51
CA PRO A 39 9.03 6.52 14.47
C PRO A 39 8.23 5.89 13.30
N HIS A 40 7.11 6.49 12.96
CA HIS A 40 6.29 6.11 11.82
C HIS A 40 6.32 7.21 10.74
N ARG A 41 6.28 6.82 9.48
CA ARG A 41 6.19 7.71 8.31
C ARG A 41 4.99 7.30 7.45
N PHE A 42 4.49 8.23 6.66
CA PHE A 42 3.34 8.02 5.77
C PHE A 42 2.03 7.73 6.50
N ILE A 43 1.90 8.30 7.71
CA ILE A 43 0.66 8.41 8.46
C ILE A 43 0.29 9.90 8.49
N ASP A 44 -0.97 10.24 8.22
CA ASP A 44 -1.50 11.63 8.27
C ASP A 44 -0.75 12.64 7.38
N VAL A 45 -0.22 12.19 6.24
CA VAL A 45 0.57 13.05 5.33
C VAL A 45 -0.25 13.76 4.26
N CYS A 46 -1.53 13.40 4.10
CA CYS A 46 -2.40 13.91 3.03
C CYS A 46 -3.76 14.34 3.60
N GLU A 47 -4.28 15.48 3.13
CA GLU A 47 -5.65 15.88 3.45
C GLU A 47 -6.66 14.98 2.71
N PRO A 48 -7.84 14.69 3.30
CA PRO A 48 -8.84 13.82 2.65
C PRO A 48 -9.38 14.33 1.32
N THR A 49 -9.27 15.62 1.07
CA THR A 49 -9.68 16.28 -0.18
C THR A 49 -8.62 16.21 -1.30
N GLU A 50 -7.42 15.80 -0.94
CA GLU A 50 -6.29 15.64 -1.84
C GLU A 50 -6.15 14.17 -2.30
N THR A 51 -5.26 13.93 -3.25
CA THR A 51 -4.95 12.57 -3.72
C THR A 51 -3.46 12.34 -3.67
N LEU A 52 -3.02 11.43 -2.81
CA LEU A 52 -1.66 10.92 -2.85
C LEU A 52 -1.60 9.80 -3.90
N THR A 53 -0.93 10.08 -5.02
CA THR A 53 -0.75 9.05 -6.06
C THR A 53 0.31 8.03 -5.64
N VAL A 54 0.29 6.85 -6.26
CA VAL A 54 1.34 5.84 -6.01
C VAL A 54 2.72 6.33 -6.44
N ALA A 55 2.81 7.22 -7.45
CA ALA A 55 4.07 7.82 -7.87
C ALA A 55 4.62 8.81 -6.83
N ASP A 56 3.73 9.63 -6.22
CA ASP A 56 4.11 10.54 -5.14
C ASP A 56 4.56 9.76 -3.90
N TYR A 57 3.80 8.73 -3.52
CA TYR A 57 4.18 7.83 -2.43
C TYR A 57 5.54 7.19 -2.67
N GLN A 58 5.78 6.65 -3.88
CA GLN A 58 7.06 6.02 -4.25
C GLN A 58 8.22 6.99 -4.10
N ALA A 59 8.10 8.18 -4.67
CA ALA A 59 9.18 9.19 -4.63
C ALA A 59 9.51 9.61 -3.19
N GLN A 60 8.48 9.87 -2.38
CA GLN A 60 8.66 10.26 -0.97
C GLN A 60 9.26 9.10 -0.15
N ALA A 61 8.76 7.86 -0.34
CA ALA A 61 9.24 6.71 0.40
C ALA A 61 10.69 6.35 0.04
N GLN A 62 11.08 6.44 -1.23
CA GLN A 62 12.47 6.23 -1.65
C GLN A 62 13.41 7.28 -1.04
N THR A 63 12.98 8.54 -0.97
CA THR A 63 13.74 9.62 -0.32
C THR A 63 13.93 9.32 1.18
N GLU A 64 12.87 8.90 1.86
CA GLU A 64 12.95 8.60 3.31
C GLU A 64 13.81 7.36 3.58
N ILE A 65 13.70 6.31 2.76
CA ILE A 65 14.57 5.12 2.85
C ILE A 65 16.03 5.52 2.69
N ALA A 66 16.35 6.34 1.70
CA ALA A 66 17.73 6.83 1.49
C ALA A 66 18.25 7.62 2.70
N HIS A 67 17.42 8.48 3.31
CA HIS A 67 17.79 9.21 4.52
C HIS A 67 18.07 8.28 5.71
N ILE A 68 17.24 7.25 5.90
CA ILE A 68 17.42 6.27 6.98
C ILE A 68 18.73 5.49 6.77
N GLN A 69 18.98 5.04 5.54
CA GLN A 69 20.18 4.27 5.19
C GLN A 69 21.46 5.07 5.34
N LEU A 70 21.43 6.36 5.01
CA LEU A 70 22.61 7.25 5.18
C LEU A 70 23.04 7.39 6.64
N LYS A 71 22.10 7.41 7.57
CA LYS A 71 22.39 7.52 9.02
C LYS A 71 22.96 6.23 9.61
N ARG A 72 22.72 5.07 9.01
CA ARG A 72 23.14 3.73 9.45
C ARG A 72 22.78 3.35 10.88
N GLU A 73 21.93 4.10 11.53
CA GLU A 73 21.51 3.88 12.93
C GLU A 73 20.18 3.11 13.02
N GLN A 74 19.41 3.12 11.95
CA GLN A 74 18.06 2.56 11.91
C GLN A 74 17.83 1.77 10.62
N ILE A 75 16.93 0.78 10.69
CA ILE A 75 16.47 0.04 9.52
C ILE A 75 15.10 0.55 9.05
N PRO A 76 14.88 0.73 7.74
CA PRO A 76 13.55 1.02 7.22
C PRO A 76 12.69 -0.25 7.20
N LEU A 77 11.52 -0.18 7.84
CA LEU A 77 10.52 -1.25 7.84
C LEU A 77 9.29 -0.80 7.04
N LEU A 78 9.14 -1.27 5.82
CA LEU A 78 7.95 -1.02 5.01
C LEU A 78 6.83 -1.97 5.45
N VAL A 79 5.78 -1.45 6.09
CA VAL A 79 4.73 -2.25 6.73
C VAL A 79 3.35 -1.85 6.19
N GLY A 80 2.60 -2.81 5.68
CA GLY A 80 1.23 -2.54 5.21
C GLY A 80 0.63 -3.64 4.36
N GLY A 81 -0.55 -3.37 3.83
CA GLY A 81 -1.33 -4.31 3.01
C GLY A 81 -1.62 -3.81 1.59
N THR A 82 -1.16 -2.62 1.20
CA THR A 82 -1.33 -2.10 -0.15
C THR A 82 -0.23 -2.64 -1.06
N GLY A 83 -0.51 -3.77 -1.73
CA GLY A 83 0.48 -4.47 -2.55
C GLY A 83 1.15 -3.59 -3.61
N LEU A 84 0.38 -2.66 -4.22
CA LEU A 84 0.95 -1.72 -5.19
C LEU A 84 1.99 -0.76 -4.56
N TYR A 85 1.79 -0.33 -3.31
CA TYR A 85 2.75 0.52 -2.61
C TYR A 85 4.05 -0.25 -2.31
N ILE A 86 3.89 -1.49 -1.84
CA ILE A 86 5.03 -2.38 -1.55
C ILE A 86 5.81 -2.68 -2.84
N ASP A 87 5.13 -3.08 -3.92
CA ASP A 87 5.79 -3.36 -5.20
C ASP A 87 6.43 -2.11 -5.81
N ALA A 88 5.80 -0.93 -5.67
CA ALA A 88 6.37 0.33 -6.15
C ALA A 88 7.74 0.61 -5.54
N ILE A 89 7.92 0.34 -4.26
CA ILE A 89 9.19 0.54 -3.55
C ILE A 89 10.14 -0.62 -3.81
N ALA A 90 9.72 -1.84 -3.52
CA ALA A 90 10.60 -2.99 -3.43
C ALA A 90 10.99 -3.59 -4.79
N LYS A 91 10.19 -3.35 -5.84
CA LYS A 91 10.51 -3.70 -7.24
C LYS A 91 10.88 -2.47 -8.08
N GLY A 92 10.75 -1.25 -7.54
CA GLY A 92 11.00 -0.04 -8.30
C GLY A 92 10.10 0.11 -9.51
N LEU A 93 8.77 0.00 -9.33
CA LEU A 93 7.84 0.07 -10.47
C LEU A 93 7.99 1.39 -11.21
N LYS A 94 8.12 1.33 -12.53
CA LYS A 94 8.03 2.50 -13.41
C LYS A 94 6.57 2.89 -13.55
N ILE A 95 6.21 4.03 -12.97
CA ILE A 95 4.83 4.53 -12.92
C ILE A 95 4.73 5.74 -13.85
N PRO A 96 3.86 5.70 -14.88
CA PRO A 96 3.66 6.85 -15.76
C PRO A 96 3.25 8.10 -14.96
N LYS A 97 4.02 9.18 -15.09
CA LYS A 97 3.79 10.45 -14.38
C LYS A 97 2.66 11.25 -15.07
N VAL A 98 1.46 10.71 -15.03
CA VAL A 98 0.25 11.34 -15.58
C VAL A 98 -0.72 11.55 -14.44
N ALA A 99 -1.03 12.81 -14.15
CA ALA A 99 -2.03 13.16 -13.14
C ALA A 99 -3.43 12.70 -13.58
N PRO A 100 -4.31 12.32 -12.64
CA PRO A 100 -5.70 11.97 -12.96
C PRO A 100 -6.41 13.14 -13.64
N ASN A 101 -6.96 12.89 -14.84
CA ASN A 101 -7.75 13.87 -15.59
C ASN A 101 -9.25 13.52 -15.48
N LYS A 102 -9.95 14.19 -14.58
CA LYS A 102 -11.38 13.92 -14.29
C LYS A 102 -12.26 14.14 -15.52
N GLU A 103 -11.98 15.17 -16.32
CA GLU A 103 -12.77 15.49 -17.52
C GLU A 103 -12.61 14.40 -18.58
N LEU A 104 -11.37 14.03 -18.92
CA LEU A 104 -11.10 12.95 -19.87
C LEU A 104 -11.72 11.62 -19.41
N ARG A 105 -11.61 11.29 -18.12
CA ARG A 105 -12.25 10.07 -17.58
C ARG A 105 -13.76 10.10 -17.68
N SER A 106 -14.37 11.25 -17.45
CA SER A 106 -15.83 11.44 -17.62
C SER A 106 -16.26 11.22 -19.05
N GLN A 107 -15.55 11.83 -20.01
CA GLN A 107 -15.80 11.66 -21.45
C GLN A 107 -15.64 10.19 -21.87
N LEU A 108 -14.55 9.53 -21.49
CA LEU A 108 -14.34 8.11 -21.77
C LEU A 108 -15.43 7.23 -21.13
N THR A 109 -15.83 7.53 -19.89
CA THR A 109 -16.89 6.78 -19.21
C THR A 109 -18.21 6.85 -19.94
N SER A 110 -18.56 8.01 -20.55
CA SER A 110 -19.80 8.18 -21.32
C SER A 110 -19.85 7.33 -22.59
N LEU A 111 -18.69 6.89 -23.13
CA LEU A 111 -18.61 5.98 -24.28
C LEU A 111 -18.95 4.52 -23.92
N GLY A 112 -18.94 4.20 -22.63
CA GLY A 112 -19.17 2.84 -22.13
C GLY A 112 -17.93 1.95 -22.15
N GLN A 113 -17.88 0.98 -21.23
CA GLN A 113 -16.73 0.09 -21.04
C GLN A 113 -16.37 -0.75 -22.29
N PRO A 114 -17.33 -1.33 -23.04
CA PRO A 114 -16.99 -2.11 -24.22
C PRO A 114 -16.25 -1.29 -25.29
N HIS A 115 -16.69 -0.04 -25.49
CA HIS A 115 -16.07 0.86 -26.46
C HIS A 115 -14.67 1.30 -26.01
N CYS A 116 -14.51 1.69 -24.74
CA CYS A 116 -13.20 2.03 -24.17
C CYS A 116 -12.23 0.84 -24.26
N TYR A 117 -12.68 -0.37 -23.99
CA TYR A 117 -11.82 -1.54 -24.12
C TYR A 117 -11.40 -1.82 -25.57
N SER A 118 -12.31 -1.62 -26.53
CA SER A 118 -11.98 -1.70 -27.95
C SER A 118 -10.94 -0.66 -28.38
N LEU A 119 -11.04 0.58 -27.88
CA LEU A 119 -10.01 1.60 -28.09
C LEU A 119 -8.66 1.15 -27.49
N LEU A 120 -8.69 0.61 -26.27
CA LEU A 120 -7.47 0.10 -25.63
C LEU A 120 -6.82 -1.02 -26.43
N GLN A 121 -7.61 -1.92 -27.04
CA GLN A 121 -7.10 -2.99 -27.90
C GLN A 121 -6.34 -2.44 -29.12
N GLN A 122 -6.73 -1.27 -29.63
CA GLN A 122 -6.08 -0.64 -30.78
C GLN A 122 -4.79 0.08 -30.41
N VAL A 123 -4.77 0.79 -29.23
CA VAL A 123 -3.65 1.65 -28.87
C VAL A 123 -2.62 0.95 -27.96
N ASP A 124 -3.02 -0.11 -27.26
CA ASP A 124 -2.17 -0.89 -26.37
C ASP A 124 -2.63 -2.37 -26.27
N PRO A 125 -2.41 -3.18 -27.31
CA PRO A 125 -2.79 -4.60 -27.30
C PRO A 125 -2.11 -5.39 -26.16
N GLU A 126 -0.91 -4.99 -25.75
CA GLU A 126 -0.19 -5.64 -24.65
C GLU A 126 -0.90 -5.44 -23.31
N ALA A 127 -1.42 -4.24 -23.04
CA ALA A 127 -2.19 -3.98 -21.85
C ALA A 127 -3.44 -4.87 -21.75
N THR A 128 -4.08 -5.17 -22.87
CA THR A 128 -5.30 -6.00 -22.89
C THR A 128 -5.06 -7.48 -22.56
N GLN A 129 -3.83 -7.95 -22.60
CA GLN A 129 -3.46 -9.30 -22.12
C GLN A 129 -3.52 -9.38 -20.58
N ARG A 130 -3.42 -8.24 -19.89
CA ARG A 130 -3.37 -8.11 -18.41
C ARG A 130 -4.60 -7.46 -17.82
N ILE A 131 -5.32 -6.65 -18.60
CA ILE A 131 -6.52 -5.92 -18.17
C ILE A 131 -7.75 -6.69 -18.66
N HIS A 132 -8.59 -7.13 -17.71
CA HIS A 132 -9.83 -7.82 -18.05
C HIS A 132 -10.81 -6.86 -18.77
N PRO A 133 -11.59 -7.31 -19.77
CA PRO A 133 -12.54 -6.45 -20.50
C PRO A 133 -13.52 -5.66 -19.63
N ASN A 134 -13.87 -6.17 -18.46
CA ASN A 134 -14.77 -5.52 -17.52
C ASN A 134 -14.04 -4.64 -16.47
N ASP A 135 -12.71 -4.50 -16.53
CA ASP A 135 -11.94 -3.66 -15.61
C ASP A 135 -11.91 -2.22 -16.12
N GLN A 136 -12.99 -1.47 -15.84
CA GLN A 136 -13.15 -0.09 -16.27
C GLN A 136 -12.04 0.81 -15.71
N VAL A 137 -11.67 0.62 -14.45
CA VAL A 137 -10.66 1.48 -13.78
C VAL A 137 -9.32 1.41 -14.48
N ARG A 138 -8.85 0.19 -14.78
CA ARG A 138 -7.57 0.00 -15.48
C ARG A 138 -7.66 0.37 -16.96
N THR A 139 -8.78 0.10 -17.62
CA THR A 139 -9.01 0.51 -19.01
C THR A 139 -8.95 2.03 -19.15
N LEU A 140 -9.68 2.76 -18.32
CA LEU A 140 -9.67 4.23 -18.33
C LEU A 140 -8.29 4.79 -18.01
N ARG A 141 -7.56 4.18 -17.07
CA ARG A 141 -6.20 4.61 -16.74
C ARG A 141 -5.24 4.41 -17.90
N ALA A 142 -5.31 3.30 -18.59
CA ALA A 142 -4.45 3.03 -19.75
C ALA A 142 -4.71 4.00 -20.90
N LEU A 143 -5.98 4.28 -21.19
CA LEU A 143 -6.38 5.28 -22.19
C LEU A 143 -5.97 6.69 -21.78
N GLU A 144 -6.17 7.07 -20.50
CA GLU A 144 -5.75 8.37 -19.97
C GLU A 144 -4.25 8.59 -20.20
N VAL A 145 -3.41 7.59 -19.88
CA VAL A 145 -1.97 7.67 -20.12
C VAL A 145 -1.67 7.83 -21.60
N PHE A 146 -2.32 7.08 -22.47
CA PHE A 146 -2.14 7.19 -23.90
C PHE A 146 -2.54 8.58 -24.45
N TYR A 147 -3.72 9.07 -24.11
CA TYR A 147 -4.20 10.37 -24.62
C TYR A 147 -3.38 11.56 -24.10
N VAL A 148 -2.82 11.46 -22.89
CA VAL A 148 -1.98 12.53 -22.32
C VAL A 148 -0.54 12.48 -22.84
N THR A 149 0.01 11.28 -23.07
CA THR A 149 1.45 11.14 -23.40
C THR A 149 1.73 10.78 -24.86
N GLY A 150 0.71 10.37 -25.62
CA GLY A 150 0.88 9.81 -26.97
C GLY A 150 1.55 8.42 -26.99
N ARG A 151 1.77 7.78 -25.82
CA ARG A 151 2.45 6.49 -25.68
C ARG A 151 1.61 5.51 -24.89
N SER A 152 1.65 4.22 -25.27
CA SER A 152 0.94 3.18 -24.54
C SER A 152 1.42 3.06 -23.09
N ILE A 153 0.52 2.65 -22.17
CA ILE A 153 0.90 2.45 -20.78
C ILE A 153 1.90 1.30 -20.64
N SER A 154 1.77 0.25 -21.44
CA SER A 154 2.69 -0.90 -21.46
C SER A 154 4.13 -0.49 -21.79
N SER A 155 4.33 0.46 -22.71
CA SER A 155 5.66 0.96 -23.08
C SER A 155 6.31 1.84 -22.00
N GLN A 156 5.54 2.29 -21.02
CA GLN A 156 6.00 3.18 -19.92
C GLN A 156 6.08 2.45 -18.58
N GLN A 157 5.55 1.24 -18.49
CA GLN A 157 5.64 0.38 -17.31
C GLN A 157 6.91 -0.46 -17.33
N GLY A 158 7.28 -0.98 -16.18
CA GLY A 158 8.43 -1.86 -15.99
C GLY A 158 8.88 -1.83 -14.55
N GLU A 159 10.00 -2.46 -14.29
CA GLU A 159 10.64 -2.51 -12.97
C GLU A 159 12.05 -1.92 -13.08
N ASP A 160 12.49 -1.26 -12.02
CA ASP A 160 13.85 -0.77 -11.81
C ASP A 160 14.17 -1.00 -10.32
N PRO A 161 14.50 -2.26 -9.96
CA PRO A 161 14.68 -2.65 -8.58
C PRO A 161 15.74 -1.81 -7.87
N PRO A 162 15.54 -1.50 -6.59
CA PRO A 162 16.52 -0.75 -5.82
C PRO A 162 17.86 -1.49 -5.75
N SER A 163 18.95 -0.75 -5.64
CA SER A 163 20.30 -1.31 -5.53
C SER A 163 20.59 -1.95 -4.16
N TYR A 164 19.73 -1.73 -3.18
CA TYR A 164 19.84 -2.34 -1.85
C TYR A 164 19.01 -3.62 -1.77
N PRO A 165 19.45 -4.62 -0.98
CA PRO A 165 18.69 -5.86 -0.80
C PRO A 165 17.39 -5.61 -0.02
N VAL A 166 16.36 -6.40 -0.32
CA VAL A 166 15.04 -6.33 0.32
C VAL A 166 14.66 -7.70 0.88
N LEU A 167 14.38 -7.77 2.18
CA LEU A 167 13.80 -8.95 2.81
C LEU A 167 12.27 -8.80 2.84
N TYR A 168 11.56 -9.77 2.24
CA TYR A 168 10.11 -9.81 2.28
C TYR A 168 9.63 -10.81 3.33
N ILE A 169 8.85 -10.32 4.28
CA ILE A 169 8.22 -11.14 5.31
C ILE A 169 6.70 -11.05 5.14
N GLY A 170 6.07 -12.18 4.91
CA GLY A 170 4.62 -12.33 4.85
C GLY A 170 4.08 -12.97 6.13
N LEU A 171 2.94 -12.48 6.60
CA LEU A 171 2.22 -13.10 7.71
C LEU A 171 0.96 -13.76 7.16
N GLU A 172 0.76 -15.05 7.47
CA GLU A 172 -0.46 -15.75 7.10
C GLU A 172 -1.09 -16.46 8.31
N CYS A 173 -2.39 -16.63 8.23
CA CYS A 173 -3.16 -17.44 9.19
C CYS A 173 -4.27 -18.19 8.47
N GLY A 174 -4.90 -19.15 9.17
CA GLY A 174 -6.04 -19.90 8.67
C GLY A 174 -7.23 -18.98 8.34
N VAL A 175 -8.07 -19.40 7.41
CA VAL A 175 -9.22 -18.61 6.94
C VAL A 175 -10.19 -18.30 8.08
N GLU A 176 -10.51 -19.28 8.91
CA GLU A 176 -11.43 -19.12 10.03
C GLU A 176 -10.83 -18.22 11.13
N GLU A 177 -9.55 -18.37 11.42
CA GLU A 177 -8.84 -17.51 12.35
C GLU A 177 -8.83 -16.06 11.86
N LEU A 178 -8.51 -15.84 10.57
CA LEU A 178 -8.53 -14.51 9.96
C LEU A 178 -9.93 -13.88 10.07
N ARG A 179 -10.99 -14.65 9.79
CA ARG A 179 -12.37 -14.20 9.91
C ARG A 179 -12.71 -13.81 11.36
N SER A 180 -12.31 -14.63 12.32
CA SER A 180 -12.50 -14.32 13.76
C SER A 180 -11.81 -13.02 14.15
N ARG A 181 -10.54 -12.83 13.77
CA ARG A 181 -9.77 -11.59 14.02
C ARG A 181 -10.43 -10.37 13.37
N ILE A 182 -10.91 -10.49 12.13
CA ILE A 182 -11.61 -9.41 11.41
C ILE A 182 -12.90 -9.06 12.16
N THR A 183 -13.69 -10.07 12.56
CA THR A 183 -14.94 -9.87 13.31
C THR A 183 -14.68 -9.12 14.62
N GLN A 184 -13.73 -9.62 15.43
CA GLN A 184 -13.39 -9.00 16.70
C GLN A 184 -12.93 -7.55 16.51
N ARG A 185 -12.03 -7.30 15.55
CA ARG A 185 -11.52 -5.95 15.24
C ARG A 185 -12.62 -5.01 14.78
N THR A 186 -13.57 -5.48 13.96
CA THR A 186 -14.70 -4.66 13.50
C THR A 186 -15.58 -4.22 14.68
N HIS A 187 -15.88 -5.12 15.63
CA HIS A 187 -16.61 -4.74 16.84
C HIS A 187 -15.83 -3.71 17.69
N GLN A 188 -14.54 -3.94 17.90
CA GLN A 188 -13.68 -2.99 18.61
C GLN A 188 -13.65 -1.60 17.96
N MET A 189 -13.60 -1.53 16.61
CA MET A 189 -13.68 -0.27 15.89
C MET A 189 -15.00 0.46 16.14
N VAL A 190 -16.13 -0.25 16.14
CA VAL A 190 -17.45 0.34 16.41
C VAL A 190 -17.54 0.83 17.86
N GLU A 191 -17.07 0.05 18.82
CA GLU A 191 -16.99 0.42 20.23
C GLU A 191 -16.08 1.64 20.46
N ALA A 192 -15.00 1.75 19.69
CA ALA A 192 -14.07 2.87 19.74
C ALA A 192 -14.60 4.16 19.07
N GLY A 193 -15.78 4.12 18.44
CA GLY A 193 -16.41 5.30 17.85
C GLY A 193 -16.29 5.41 16.33
N PHE A 194 -16.20 4.30 15.60
CA PHE A 194 -16.08 4.33 14.14
C PHE A 194 -17.25 5.04 13.45
N SER A 195 -18.48 4.87 13.93
CA SER A 195 -19.65 5.60 13.40
C SER A 195 -19.52 7.11 13.62
N GLN A 196 -18.98 7.53 14.76
CA GLN A 196 -18.74 8.93 15.08
C GLN A 196 -17.63 9.54 14.20
N GLU A 197 -16.57 8.77 13.93
CA GLU A 197 -15.52 9.17 12.97
C GLU A 197 -16.13 9.43 11.59
N VAL A 198 -16.98 8.53 11.09
CA VAL A 198 -17.63 8.70 9.77
C VAL A 198 -18.58 9.90 9.77
N ALA A 199 -19.37 10.10 10.83
CA ALA A 199 -20.24 11.26 10.96
C ALA A 199 -19.44 12.59 10.94
N TYR A 200 -18.34 12.66 11.67
CA TYR A 200 -17.42 13.81 11.65
C TYR A 200 -16.85 14.09 10.25
N LEU A 201 -16.43 13.03 9.53
CA LEU A 201 -15.89 13.16 8.18
C LEU A 201 -16.94 13.67 7.19
N ILE A 202 -18.20 13.20 7.30
CA ILE A 202 -19.33 13.68 6.50
C ILE A 202 -19.60 15.15 6.78
N GLU A 203 -19.66 15.54 8.05
CA GLU A 203 -19.90 16.94 8.45
C GLU A 203 -18.79 17.87 7.94
N LYS A 204 -17.54 17.46 8.05
CA LYS A 204 -16.38 18.28 7.71
C LYS A 204 -16.10 18.37 6.22
N TYR A 205 -16.24 17.27 5.48
CA TYR A 205 -15.79 17.17 4.08
C TYR A 205 -16.91 16.88 3.08
N GLY A 206 -18.12 16.65 3.57
CA GLY A 206 -19.29 16.28 2.75
C GLY A 206 -19.41 14.79 2.50
N ALA A 207 -20.66 14.33 2.30
CA ALA A 207 -20.99 12.94 2.07
C ALA A 207 -20.43 12.35 0.76
N ASP A 208 -20.09 13.22 -0.21
CA ASP A 208 -19.56 12.81 -1.50
C ASP A 208 -18.03 12.61 -1.52
N LEU A 209 -17.36 12.80 -0.38
CA LEU A 209 -15.91 12.57 -0.28
C LEU A 209 -15.56 11.16 -0.80
N PRO A 210 -14.66 11.01 -1.82
CA PRO A 210 -14.37 9.71 -2.42
C PRO A 210 -13.85 8.67 -1.42
N LEU A 211 -13.16 9.09 -0.37
CA LEU A 211 -12.65 8.20 0.68
C LEU A 211 -13.77 7.56 1.50
N LEU A 212 -14.92 8.20 1.65
CA LEU A 212 -16.09 7.63 2.32
C LEU A 212 -16.74 6.49 1.52
N LYS A 213 -16.39 6.33 0.24
CA LYS A 213 -16.83 5.19 -0.61
C LYS A 213 -15.90 3.97 -0.49
N THR A 214 -14.97 3.98 0.46
CA THR A 214 -14.04 2.88 0.68
C THR A 214 -14.51 1.92 1.76
N LEU A 215 -13.89 0.73 1.79
CA LEU A 215 -14.20 -0.35 2.71
C LEU A 215 -14.30 0.12 4.17
N GLY A 216 -15.35 -0.24 4.85
CA GLY A 216 -15.69 0.15 6.21
C GLY A 216 -16.46 1.48 6.26
N TYR A 217 -15.95 2.50 5.58
CA TYR A 217 -16.55 3.85 5.57
C TYR A 217 -17.85 3.86 4.77
N ALA A 218 -17.92 3.18 3.63
CA ALA A 218 -19.12 3.13 2.81
C ALA A 218 -20.31 2.47 3.54
N GLU A 219 -20.03 1.41 4.28
CA GLU A 219 -21.04 0.67 5.04
C GLU A 219 -21.53 1.49 6.23
N MET A 220 -20.63 2.16 6.95
CA MET A 220 -21.01 3.06 8.05
C MET A 220 -21.76 4.30 7.54
N GLN A 221 -21.41 4.83 6.38
CA GLN A 221 -22.16 5.92 5.73
C GLN A 221 -23.61 5.49 5.43
N GLN A 222 -23.82 4.29 4.87
CA GLN A 222 -25.16 3.75 4.63
C GLN A 222 -25.96 3.56 5.93
N HIS A 223 -25.29 3.20 7.02
CA HIS A 223 -25.95 3.15 8.32
C HIS A 223 -26.36 4.55 8.81
N LEU A 224 -25.47 5.53 8.71
CA LEU A 224 -25.75 6.91 9.15
C LEU A 224 -26.82 7.60 8.31
N SER A 225 -26.99 7.25 7.02
CA SER A 225 -28.10 7.71 6.17
C SER A 225 -29.42 7.01 6.48
N GLY A 226 -29.42 5.95 7.29
CA GLY A 226 -30.62 5.17 7.61
C GLY A 226 -30.98 4.07 6.60
N ASP A 227 -30.13 3.84 5.59
CA ASP A 227 -30.37 2.82 4.55
C ASP A 227 -30.28 1.40 5.11
N ILE A 228 -29.38 1.20 6.09
CA ILE A 228 -29.18 -0.10 6.75
C ILE A 228 -29.03 0.06 8.27
N SER A 229 -29.31 -1.00 9.02
CA SER A 229 -29.05 -1.04 10.46
C SER A 229 -27.56 -1.11 10.77
N LEU A 230 -27.14 -0.70 11.99
CA LEU A 230 -25.75 -0.84 12.44
C LEU A 230 -25.27 -2.30 12.39
N ALA A 231 -26.11 -3.25 12.81
CA ALA A 231 -25.80 -4.67 12.75
C ALA A 231 -25.49 -5.11 11.30
N ARG A 232 -26.29 -4.64 10.33
CA ARG A 232 -26.07 -4.94 8.93
C ARG A 232 -24.80 -4.30 8.37
N ALA A 233 -24.49 -3.07 8.78
CA ALA A 233 -23.23 -2.41 8.42
C ALA A 233 -22.02 -3.20 8.92
N ILE A 234 -22.03 -3.64 10.17
CA ILE A 234 -20.97 -4.49 10.76
C ILE A 234 -20.78 -5.78 9.97
N GLU A 235 -21.88 -6.50 9.65
CA GLU A 235 -21.81 -7.70 8.82
C GLU A 235 -21.14 -7.45 7.46
N LEU A 236 -21.52 -6.38 6.79
CA LEU A 236 -20.96 -5.99 5.49
C LEU A 236 -19.48 -5.62 5.59
N VAL A 237 -19.08 -4.86 6.60
CA VAL A 237 -17.67 -4.54 6.86
C VAL A 237 -16.86 -5.81 7.04
N ILE A 238 -17.33 -6.76 7.84
CA ILE A 238 -16.66 -8.07 8.04
C ILE A 238 -16.54 -8.81 6.71
N GLN A 239 -17.64 -8.94 5.97
CA GLN A 239 -17.66 -9.64 4.69
C GLN A 239 -16.69 -9.03 3.68
N HIS A 240 -16.74 -7.72 3.50
CA HIS A 240 -15.90 -7.01 2.52
C HIS A 240 -14.43 -6.99 2.94
N THR A 241 -14.15 -6.94 4.26
CA THR A 241 -12.77 -7.06 4.79
C THR A 241 -12.20 -8.46 4.52
N CYS A 242 -12.98 -9.53 4.69
CA CYS A 242 -12.58 -10.88 4.31
C CYS A 242 -12.26 -10.99 2.80
N GLN A 243 -13.09 -10.38 1.95
CA GLN A 243 -12.84 -10.33 0.51
C GLN A 243 -11.59 -9.52 0.17
N PHE A 244 -11.36 -8.41 0.86
CA PHE A 244 -10.14 -7.61 0.71
C PHE A 244 -8.89 -8.41 1.10
N ALA A 245 -8.91 -9.09 2.25
CA ALA A 245 -7.82 -9.96 2.69
C ALA A 245 -7.52 -11.10 1.68
N LYS A 246 -8.57 -11.68 1.07
CA LYS A 246 -8.39 -12.67 -0.01
C LYS A 246 -7.67 -12.05 -1.22
N ARG A 247 -8.01 -10.80 -1.61
CA ARG A 247 -7.31 -10.09 -2.71
C ARG A 247 -5.85 -9.80 -2.36
N GLN A 248 -5.56 -9.37 -1.13
CA GLN A 248 -4.18 -9.18 -0.65
C GLN A 248 -3.38 -10.48 -0.74
N ARG A 249 -3.93 -11.59 -0.24
CA ARG A 249 -3.29 -12.90 -0.30
C ARG A 249 -3.00 -13.32 -1.75
N THR A 250 -3.95 -13.12 -2.66
CA THR A 250 -3.78 -13.40 -4.10
C THR A 250 -2.69 -12.54 -4.74
N TRP A 251 -2.56 -11.28 -4.30
CA TRP A 251 -1.51 -10.39 -4.76
C TRP A 251 -0.14 -10.88 -4.32
N PHE A 252 0.04 -11.06 -3.00
CA PHE A 252 1.35 -11.38 -2.43
C PHE A 252 1.82 -12.80 -2.74
N LYS A 253 0.93 -13.77 -2.91
CA LYS A 253 1.31 -15.15 -3.30
C LYS A 253 1.92 -15.27 -4.70
N LYS A 254 1.85 -14.22 -5.52
CA LYS A 254 2.56 -14.17 -6.81
C LYS A 254 4.06 -13.91 -6.67
N ASN A 255 4.48 -13.38 -5.53
CA ASN A 255 5.88 -13.13 -5.24
C ASN A 255 6.48 -14.32 -4.47
N SER A 256 7.31 -15.11 -5.15
CA SER A 256 7.96 -16.30 -4.57
C SER A 256 9.09 -15.97 -3.59
N THR A 257 9.53 -14.70 -3.52
CA THR A 257 10.59 -14.28 -2.60
C THR A 257 10.08 -13.94 -1.19
N ILE A 258 8.76 -13.96 -0.99
CA ILE A 258 8.18 -13.72 0.33
C ILE A 258 8.39 -14.93 1.23
N GLU A 259 9.03 -14.73 2.36
CA GLU A 259 9.16 -15.71 3.44
C GLU A 259 7.92 -15.62 4.33
N TRP A 260 7.12 -16.69 4.35
CA TRP A 260 5.84 -16.71 5.05
C TRP A 260 5.96 -17.26 6.46
N PHE A 261 5.39 -16.53 7.43
CA PHE A 261 5.33 -16.92 8.84
C PHE A 261 3.89 -17.02 9.30
N THR A 262 3.62 -17.96 10.21
CA THR A 262 2.29 -18.15 10.78
C THR A 262 1.99 -17.08 11.83
N ALA A 263 0.96 -16.28 11.59
CA ALA A 263 0.61 -15.13 12.44
C ALA A 263 0.13 -15.50 13.86
N SER A 264 -0.29 -16.73 14.08
CA SER A 264 -0.71 -17.26 15.38
C SER A 264 0.37 -18.02 16.13
N ASP A 265 1.57 -18.17 15.54
CA ASP A 265 2.67 -18.85 16.23
C ASP A 265 3.17 -18.00 17.42
N PRO A 266 3.16 -18.53 18.65
CA PRO A 266 3.69 -17.82 19.81
C PRO A 266 5.17 -17.40 19.66
N ALA A 267 5.95 -18.12 18.86
CA ALA A 267 7.34 -17.81 18.56
C ALA A 267 7.54 -16.87 17.38
N LEU A 268 6.46 -16.34 16.76
CA LEU A 268 6.51 -15.49 15.57
C LEU A 268 7.53 -14.35 15.71
N ALA A 269 7.45 -13.61 16.82
CA ALA A 269 8.32 -12.45 17.03
C ALA A 269 9.80 -12.84 17.07
N GLU A 270 10.12 -14.01 17.65
CA GLU A 270 11.48 -14.55 17.72
C GLU A 270 11.96 -15.03 16.35
N GLN A 271 11.13 -15.78 15.64
CA GLN A 271 11.46 -16.31 14.32
C GLN A 271 11.74 -15.15 13.33
N VAL A 272 10.88 -14.14 13.31
CA VAL A 272 11.05 -12.98 12.43
C VAL A 272 12.29 -12.18 12.84
N ALA A 273 12.52 -11.95 14.12
CA ALA A 273 13.70 -11.24 14.58
C ALA A 273 15.01 -12.01 14.23
N SER A 274 15.03 -13.33 14.39
CA SER A 274 16.16 -14.17 13.98
C SER A 274 16.42 -14.05 12.48
N ARG A 275 15.37 -14.07 11.65
CA ARG A 275 15.52 -13.91 10.19
C ARG A 275 16.04 -12.52 9.80
N VAL A 276 15.56 -11.47 10.47
CA VAL A 276 16.07 -10.10 10.28
C VAL A 276 17.54 -10.01 10.65
N ASN A 277 17.97 -10.61 11.78
CA ASN A 277 19.37 -10.67 12.18
C ASN A 277 20.24 -11.33 11.11
N SER A 278 19.81 -12.50 10.62
CA SER A 278 20.52 -13.21 9.55
C SER A 278 20.67 -12.36 8.30
N PHE A 279 19.59 -11.69 7.88
CA PHE A 279 19.60 -10.79 6.72
C PHE A 279 20.56 -9.60 6.89
N LEU A 280 20.58 -8.97 8.05
CA LEU A 280 21.52 -7.88 8.33
C LEU A 280 22.97 -8.37 8.31
N TYR A 281 23.25 -9.54 8.86
CA TYR A 281 24.59 -10.16 8.81
C TYR A 281 25.00 -10.50 7.36
N GLU A 282 24.09 -11.00 6.53
CA GLU A 282 24.33 -11.26 5.10
C GLU A 282 24.74 -9.98 4.37
N ILE A 283 24.06 -8.85 4.64
CA ILE A 283 24.38 -7.55 4.05
C ILE A 283 25.77 -7.07 4.47
N ASP A 284 26.08 -7.13 5.76
CA ASP A 284 27.36 -6.66 6.28
C ASP A 284 28.54 -7.47 5.69
N SER A 285 28.35 -8.78 5.52
CA SER A 285 29.36 -9.65 4.91
C SER A 285 29.62 -9.32 3.43
N LEU A 286 28.58 -8.93 2.68
CA LEU A 286 28.73 -8.50 1.29
C LEU A 286 29.53 -7.20 1.17
N HIS A 287 29.38 -6.29 2.12
CA HIS A 287 30.12 -5.01 2.12
C HIS A 287 31.59 -5.16 2.52
N THR A 288 31.94 -6.16 3.33
CA THR A 288 33.31 -6.42 3.77
C THR A 288 34.17 -7.15 2.72
N HIS A 289 33.53 -7.83 1.76
CA HIS A 289 34.23 -8.59 0.70
C HIS A 289 34.38 -7.85 -0.63
N SER A 290 33.91 -6.60 -0.75
CA SER A 290 34.14 -5.77 -1.93
C SER A 290 35.44 -4.97 -1.75
N PRO A 291 36.56 -5.31 -2.42
CA PRO A 291 37.80 -4.56 -2.29
C PRO A 291 37.58 -3.13 -2.86
N ARG A 292 37.83 -2.13 -2.00
CA ARG A 292 37.97 -0.75 -2.47
C ARG A 292 39.11 -0.74 -3.51
N GLN A 293 38.78 -0.60 -4.78
CA GLN A 293 39.78 -0.17 -5.78
C GLN A 293 40.22 1.25 -5.42
N ILE A 294 41.27 1.32 -4.62
CA ILE A 294 42.03 2.55 -4.48
C ILE A 294 42.76 2.70 -5.82
N SER A 295 42.19 3.49 -6.73
CA SER A 295 42.90 4.00 -7.88
C SER A 295 43.97 4.95 -7.36
N SER A 296 45.19 4.46 -7.19
CA SER A 296 46.40 5.25 -7.06
C SER A 296 46.58 5.98 -8.38
N LEU A 297 46.14 7.23 -8.46
CA LEU A 297 46.58 8.18 -9.45
C LEU A 297 48.00 8.57 -9.08
N THR A 298 48.96 7.80 -9.58
CA THR A 298 50.36 8.27 -9.70
C THR A 298 50.40 9.31 -10.81
N SER A 299 50.68 10.53 -10.45
CA SER A 299 51.06 11.60 -11.39
C SER A 299 52.40 11.24 -12.03
N PRO A 300 52.59 11.41 -13.34
CA PRO A 300 53.91 11.36 -13.96
C PRO A 300 54.62 12.72 -13.82
N PRO A 301 55.95 12.72 -14.09
CA PRO A 301 56.88 13.81 -13.76
C PRO A 301 56.69 15.09 -14.54
#